data_757add9beecd92e9bfc50782c8c3f0d9
#
_entry.id   757add9beecd92e9bfc50782c8c3f0d9
#
_cell.length_a   1.000
_cell.length_b   1.000
_cell.length_c   1.000
_cell.angle_alpha   90.00
_cell.angle_beta   90.00
_cell.angle_gamma   90.00
#
_symmetry.space_group_name_H-M   'P 1'
#
loop_
_entity.id
_entity.type
_entity.pdbx_description
1 polymer ?
#
loop_
_entity_poly.entity_id
_entity_poly.type
_entity_poly.pdbx_seq_one_letter_code
_entity_poly.pdbx_strand_id
1 'polypeptide(L)'
;MIKILLIEDDLEIADLLTQYLIRYQMEVISYIHPQSALNSLSIESYDLVLLDLTLPDIDGLDVCTMLRERSSIPIIISSARSDLGDKVIALELGADDYLPKPYEPRELVARIQSLLRRTSGKNLQTSNETFRVDENGIYKEGELLSLTRAEFELLTLLLKHRGQIISRDFIANNVESIGWESSERSIDVLISRIRQKIEPNPKYPTLIRSIRGMGYQFSK
;
A
#
# COMPACT_ATOMS: atom_id res chain seq x y z
N MET A 1 0.94 -14.04 1.78
CA MET A 1 0.18 -13.56 2.96
C MET A 1 1.15 -12.70 3.75
N ILE A 2 0.77 -11.50 4.16
CA ILE A 2 1.63 -10.59 4.93
C ILE A 2 1.85 -11.19 6.31
N LYS A 3 3.10 -11.30 6.76
CA LYS A 3 3.46 -11.88 8.06
C LYS A 3 3.95 -10.80 9.02
N ILE A 4 3.24 -10.63 10.13
CA ILE A 4 3.48 -9.57 11.12
C ILE A 4 4.03 -10.19 12.39
N LEU A 5 5.15 -9.63 12.88
CA LEU A 5 5.67 -9.89 14.21
C LEU A 5 5.01 -8.90 15.17
N LEU A 6 4.22 -9.38 16.12
CA LEU A 6 3.60 -8.57 17.16
C LEU A 6 4.36 -8.77 18.48
N ILE A 7 4.80 -7.68 19.12
CA ILE A 7 5.41 -7.67 20.44
C ILE A 7 4.48 -6.87 21.35
N GLU A 8 3.70 -7.59 22.17
CA GLU A 8 2.64 -7.06 23.03
C GLU A 8 2.53 -7.97 24.24
N ASP A 9 2.60 -7.42 25.45
CA ASP A 9 2.51 -8.18 26.69
C ASP A 9 1.07 -8.48 27.11
N ASP A 10 0.11 -7.66 26.68
CA ASP A 10 -1.31 -7.89 26.90
C ASP A 10 -1.85 -8.92 25.93
N LEU A 11 -2.15 -10.11 26.45
CA LEU A 11 -2.68 -11.23 25.66
C LEU A 11 -4.05 -10.95 25.06
N GLU A 12 -4.89 -10.15 25.72
CA GLU A 12 -6.23 -9.84 25.21
C GLU A 12 -6.12 -8.90 23.99
N ILE A 13 -5.22 -7.90 24.07
CA ILE A 13 -4.92 -7.00 22.96
C ILE A 13 -4.29 -7.78 21.81
N ALA A 14 -3.30 -8.63 22.08
CA ALA A 14 -2.64 -9.45 21.08
C ALA A 14 -3.62 -10.35 20.33
N ASP A 15 -4.55 -10.99 21.05
CA ASP A 15 -5.56 -11.88 20.48
C ASP A 15 -6.57 -11.09 19.62
N LEU A 16 -7.01 -9.94 20.10
CA LEU A 16 -7.95 -9.07 19.41
C LEU A 16 -7.36 -8.53 18.09
N LEU A 17 -6.10 -8.09 18.12
CA LEU A 17 -5.37 -7.64 16.94
C LEU A 17 -5.18 -8.77 15.95
N THR A 18 -4.80 -9.97 16.42
CA THR A 18 -4.63 -11.16 15.58
C THR A 18 -5.90 -11.51 14.85
N GLN A 19 -7.04 -11.61 15.59
CA GLN A 19 -8.35 -11.92 15.01
C GLN A 19 -8.82 -10.86 14.03
N TYR A 20 -8.46 -9.61 14.25
CA TYR A 20 -8.84 -8.53 13.35
C TYR A 20 -8.00 -8.54 12.07
N LEU A 21 -6.67 -8.67 12.18
CA LEU A 21 -5.73 -8.60 11.07
C LEU A 21 -5.84 -9.80 10.11
N ILE A 22 -6.21 -10.98 10.62
CA ILE A 22 -6.44 -12.17 9.78
C ILE A 22 -7.54 -11.95 8.73
N ARG A 23 -8.53 -11.11 9.01
CA ARG A 23 -9.60 -10.74 8.06
C ARG A 23 -9.06 -9.96 6.84
N TYR A 24 -7.87 -9.38 6.97
CA TYR A 24 -7.17 -8.66 5.92
C TYR A 24 -6.02 -9.48 5.30
N GLN A 25 -6.06 -10.81 5.45
CA GLN A 25 -5.04 -11.75 4.94
C GLN A 25 -3.63 -11.50 5.52
N MET A 26 -3.57 -11.04 6.76
CA MET A 26 -2.35 -10.84 7.52
C MET A 26 -2.24 -11.94 8.57
N GLU A 27 -1.10 -12.65 8.57
CA GLU A 27 -0.72 -13.61 9.59
C GLU A 27 0.01 -12.88 10.71
N VAL A 28 -0.38 -13.09 11.95
CA VAL A 28 0.25 -12.46 13.12
C VAL A 28 0.88 -13.53 13.98
N ILE A 29 2.16 -13.34 14.29
CA ILE A 29 2.88 -14.14 15.28
C ILE A 29 3.20 -13.22 16.44
N SER A 30 2.59 -13.48 17.59
CA SER A 30 2.71 -12.64 18.79
C SER A 30 3.71 -13.21 19.79
N TYR A 31 4.46 -12.31 20.41
CA TYR A 31 5.39 -12.59 21.51
C TYR A 31 5.14 -11.62 22.66
N ILE A 32 5.07 -12.16 23.88
CA ILE A 32 4.96 -11.38 25.12
C ILE A 32 6.35 -10.83 25.49
N HIS A 33 7.39 -11.64 25.29
CA HIS A 33 8.76 -11.29 25.69
C HIS A 33 9.56 -10.81 24.47
N PRO A 34 10.11 -9.59 24.51
CA PRO A 34 10.90 -9.01 23.42
C PRO A 34 12.08 -9.90 22.98
N GLN A 35 12.76 -10.56 23.93
CA GLN A 35 13.88 -11.42 23.59
C GLN A 35 13.50 -12.61 22.71
N SER A 36 12.32 -13.18 22.93
CA SER A 36 11.80 -14.28 22.11
C SER A 36 11.47 -13.79 20.70
N ALA A 37 10.87 -12.60 20.57
CA ALA A 37 10.61 -11.94 19.29
C ALA A 37 11.91 -11.65 18.52
N LEU A 38 12.92 -11.09 19.18
CA LEU A 38 14.23 -10.81 18.59
C LEU A 38 14.92 -12.10 18.10
N ASN A 39 14.81 -13.19 18.83
CA ASN A 39 15.38 -14.48 18.43
C ASN A 39 14.64 -15.08 17.23
N SER A 40 13.33 -14.86 17.12
CA SER A 40 12.53 -15.37 15.98
C SER A 40 12.93 -14.75 14.65
N LEU A 41 13.45 -13.53 14.63
CA LEU A 41 13.97 -12.87 13.42
C LEU A 41 15.10 -13.62 12.73
N SER A 42 15.83 -14.47 13.49
CA SER A 42 16.91 -15.29 12.93
C SER A 42 16.39 -16.57 12.28
N ILE A 43 15.14 -16.94 12.56
CA ILE A 43 14.55 -18.24 12.16
C ILE A 43 13.46 -18.00 11.10
N GLU A 44 12.73 -16.90 11.23
CA GLU A 44 11.57 -16.58 10.43
C GLU A 44 11.69 -15.20 9.79
N SER A 45 11.07 -15.03 8.62
CA SER A 45 10.98 -13.73 7.96
C SER A 45 9.62 -13.09 8.23
N TYR A 46 9.63 -11.80 8.51
CA TYR A 46 8.44 -10.98 8.73
C TYR A 46 8.45 -9.80 7.77
N ASP A 47 7.25 -9.35 7.40
CA ASP A 47 7.06 -8.19 6.53
C ASP A 47 6.97 -6.89 7.33
N LEU A 48 6.55 -6.96 8.60
CA LEU A 48 6.36 -5.82 9.48
C LEU A 48 6.45 -6.24 10.95
N VAL A 49 6.95 -5.34 11.78
CA VAL A 49 6.91 -5.44 13.25
C VAL A 49 5.87 -4.45 13.79
N LEU A 50 4.97 -4.94 14.64
CA LEU A 50 4.09 -4.12 15.47
C LEU A 50 4.59 -4.23 16.92
N LEU A 51 5.00 -3.11 17.51
CA LEU A 51 5.69 -3.06 18.80
C LEU A 51 4.93 -2.19 19.79
N ASP A 52 4.57 -2.74 20.95
CA ASP A 52 4.21 -1.90 22.10
C ASP A 52 5.48 -1.38 22.80
N LEU A 53 5.40 -0.18 23.35
CA LEU A 53 6.46 0.39 24.17
C LEU A 53 6.34 0.00 25.66
N THR A 54 5.14 -0.34 26.10
CA THR A 54 4.86 -0.63 27.53
C THR A 54 5.06 -2.12 27.79
N LEU A 55 6.30 -2.57 27.75
CA LEU A 55 6.68 -3.97 27.98
C LEU A 55 7.23 -4.16 29.38
N PRO A 56 7.08 -5.34 30.01
CA PRO A 56 7.40 -5.53 31.41
C PRO A 56 8.91 -5.55 31.71
N ASP A 57 9.75 -6.05 30.81
CA ASP A 57 11.15 -6.36 31.10
C ASP A 57 12.14 -5.33 30.53
N ILE A 58 11.78 -4.71 29.40
CA ILE A 58 12.67 -3.79 28.64
C ILE A 58 11.80 -2.66 28.08
N ASP A 59 12.30 -1.42 28.08
CA ASP A 59 11.63 -0.32 27.40
C ASP A 59 11.50 -0.61 25.89
N GLY A 60 10.30 -0.47 25.35
CA GLY A 60 10.06 -0.73 23.94
C GLY A 60 10.87 0.14 22.97
N LEU A 61 11.37 1.31 23.42
CA LEU A 61 12.31 2.12 22.66
C LEU A 61 13.67 1.44 22.48
N ASP A 62 14.16 0.76 23.54
CA ASP A 62 15.37 -0.06 23.45
C ASP A 62 15.14 -1.26 22.53
N VAL A 63 13.95 -1.88 22.60
CA VAL A 63 13.56 -2.97 21.68
C VAL A 63 13.54 -2.48 20.24
N CYS A 64 13.01 -1.28 19.97
CA CYS A 64 13.02 -0.67 18.63
C CYS A 64 14.45 -0.53 18.09
N THR A 65 15.38 -0.05 18.91
CA THR A 65 16.80 0.07 18.57
C THR A 65 17.40 -1.30 18.24
N MET A 66 17.18 -2.30 19.10
CA MET A 66 17.68 -3.68 18.89
C MET A 66 17.11 -4.34 17.63
N LEU A 67 15.84 -4.06 17.30
CA LEU A 67 15.23 -4.51 16.06
C LEU A 67 15.90 -3.89 14.86
N ARG A 68 16.17 -2.58 14.90
CA ARG A 68 16.76 -1.84 13.80
C ARG A 68 18.22 -2.21 13.55
N GLU A 69 18.98 -2.56 14.58
CA GLU A 69 20.34 -3.08 14.45
C GLU A 69 20.40 -4.43 13.72
N ARG A 70 19.33 -5.24 13.83
CA ARG A 70 19.26 -6.60 13.27
C ARG A 70 18.53 -6.68 11.93
N SER A 71 17.67 -5.71 11.63
CA SER A 71 16.77 -5.80 10.50
C SER A 71 16.33 -4.44 9.98
N SER A 72 16.06 -4.37 8.67
CA SER A 72 15.41 -3.25 8.01
C SER A 72 13.89 -3.44 7.87
N ILE A 73 13.30 -4.41 8.55
CA ILE A 73 11.85 -4.65 8.53
C ILE A 73 11.12 -3.40 9.05
N PRO A 74 10.04 -2.95 8.40
CA PRO A 74 9.24 -1.82 8.87
C PRO A 74 8.72 -2.03 10.29
N ILE A 75 8.81 -1.00 11.13
CA ILE A 75 8.36 -1.02 12.52
C ILE A 75 7.26 0.02 12.71
N ILE A 76 6.07 -0.42 13.12
CA ILE A 76 5.01 0.44 13.65
C ILE A 76 4.99 0.30 15.16
N ILE A 77 5.13 1.41 15.86
CA ILE A 77 4.93 1.46 17.31
C ILE A 77 3.45 1.71 17.60
N SER A 78 2.88 0.89 18.49
CA SER A 78 1.50 0.99 18.96
C SER A 78 1.51 1.08 20.49
N SER A 79 1.37 2.28 21.06
CA SER A 79 1.57 2.47 22.49
C SER A 79 0.57 3.42 23.13
N ALA A 80 0.31 3.22 24.43
CA ALA A 80 -0.47 4.15 25.25
C ALA A 80 0.29 5.45 25.56
N ARG A 81 1.60 5.50 25.35
CA ARG A 81 2.39 6.72 25.45
C ARG A 81 2.01 7.65 24.31
N SER A 82 1.35 8.77 24.62
CA SER A 82 0.84 9.72 23.62
C SER A 82 1.64 11.02 23.56
N ASP A 83 2.71 11.14 24.34
CA ASP A 83 3.54 12.32 24.37
C ASP A 83 4.26 12.52 23.03
N LEU A 84 4.34 13.78 22.60
CA LEU A 84 5.06 14.15 21.39
C LEU A 84 6.56 13.78 21.49
N GLY A 85 7.14 13.87 22.69
CA GLY A 85 8.54 13.48 22.94
C GLY A 85 8.79 12.01 22.62
N ASP A 86 7.99 11.10 23.17
CA ASP A 86 8.12 9.66 22.93
C ASP A 86 7.96 9.32 21.44
N LYS A 87 7.02 9.99 20.76
CA LYS A 87 6.81 9.80 19.31
C LYS A 87 8.03 10.23 18.49
N VAL A 88 8.62 11.39 18.80
CA VAL A 88 9.80 11.89 18.09
C VAL A 88 10.99 10.95 18.32
N ILE A 89 11.25 10.59 19.58
CA ILE A 89 12.34 9.67 19.95
C ILE A 89 12.18 8.32 19.24
N ALA A 90 10.98 7.76 19.23
CA ALA A 90 10.70 6.49 18.56
C ALA A 90 11.03 6.52 17.07
N LEU A 91 10.65 7.60 16.37
CA LEU A 91 10.96 7.80 14.96
C LEU A 91 12.46 8.01 14.70
N GLU A 92 13.16 8.75 15.57
CA GLU A 92 14.61 8.94 15.52
C GLU A 92 15.38 7.64 15.75
N LEU A 93 14.86 6.74 16.61
CA LEU A 93 15.44 5.42 16.88
C LEU A 93 15.13 4.41 15.75
N GLY A 94 14.37 4.81 14.74
CA GLY A 94 14.17 4.04 13.53
C GLY A 94 12.80 3.37 13.38
N ALA A 95 11.80 3.73 14.19
CA ALA A 95 10.42 3.38 13.89
C ALA A 95 9.96 4.09 12.60
N ASP A 96 9.19 3.40 11.78
CA ASP A 96 8.68 3.94 10.50
C ASP A 96 7.33 4.65 10.67
N ASP A 97 6.57 4.29 11.70
CA ASP A 97 5.31 4.96 12.09
C ASP A 97 5.04 4.80 13.59
N TYR A 98 4.17 5.68 14.11
CA TYR A 98 3.75 5.68 15.51
C TYR A 98 2.24 5.86 15.62
N LEU A 99 1.56 4.92 16.29
CA LEU A 99 0.12 4.89 16.46
C LEU A 99 -0.24 4.91 17.95
N PRO A 100 -0.69 6.04 18.51
CA PRO A 100 -1.06 6.12 19.91
C PRO A 100 -2.36 5.37 20.18
N LYS A 101 -2.39 4.54 21.24
CA LYS A 101 -3.60 3.91 21.78
C LYS A 101 -4.43 4.96 22.56
N PRO A 102 -5.80 4.92 22.50
CA PRO A 102 -6.63 4.02 21.72
C PRO A 102 -6.76 4.45 20.25
N TYR A 103 -6.82 3.50 19.34
CA TYR A 103 -7.06 3.73 17.92
C TYR A 103 -8.10 2.76 17.35
N GLU A 104 -8.70 3.13 16.25
CA GLU A 104 -9.58 2.24 15.51
C GLU A 104 -8.75 1.18 14.76
N PRO A 105 -9.06 -0.12 14.86
CA PRO A 105 -8.29 -1.18 14.18
C PRO A 105 -8.17 -0.98 12.67
N ARG A 106 -9.12 -0.29 12.03
CA ARG A 106 -9.03 0.10 10.60
C ARG A 106 -7.88 1.06 10.31
N GLU A 107 -7.55 1.94 11.26
CA GLU A 107 -6.41 2.85 11.11
C GLU A 107 -5.11 2.07 11.09
N LEU A 108 -4.93 1.11 12.00
CA LEU A 108 -3.76 0.24 11.99
C LEU A 108 -3.60 -0.49 10.65
N VAL A 109 -4.68 -1.10 10.11
CA VAL A 109 -4.64 -1.76 8.80
C VAL A 109 -4.21 -0.81 7.69
N ALA A 110 -4.76 0.40 7.66
CA ALA A 110 -4.41 1.41 6.65
C ALA A 110 -2.92 1.82 6.73
N ARG A 111 -2.37 1.97 7.94
CA ARG A 111 -0.95 2.29 8.19
C ARG A 111 -0.04 1.14 7.79
N ILE A 112 -0.36 -0.10 8.17
CA ILE A 112 0.37 -1.30 7.75
C ILE A 112 0.45 -1.35 6.22
N GLN A 113 -0.69 -1.24 5.53
CA GLN A 113 -0.75 -1.27 4.07
C GLN A 113 0.03 -0.13 3.42
N SER A 114 -0.07 1.10 3.99
CA SER A 114 0.66 2.25 3.50
C SER A 114 2.17 2.07 3.64
N LEU A 115 2.62 1.56 4.80
CA LEU A 115 4.03 1.36 5.08
C LEU A 115 4.61 0.25 4.22
N LEU A 116 3.94 -0.89 4.12
CA LEU A 116 4.37 -1.99 3.26
C LEU A 116 4.42 -1.59 1.79
N ARG A 117 3.53 -0.74 1.31
CA ARG A 117 3.59 -0.17 -0.04
C ARG A 117 4.84 0.69 -0.25
N ARG A 118 5.28 1.46 0.74
CA ARG A 118 6.48 2.31 0.68
C ARG A 118 7.77 1.49 0.73
N THR A 119 7.82 0.49 1.60
CA THR A 119 9.00 -0.38 1.75
C THR A 119 9.07 -1.44 0.67
N SER A 120 7.96 -1.83 0.08
CA SER A 120 7.87 -2.70 -1.10
C SER A 120 8.26 -2.00 -2.39
N GLY A 121 8.94 -0.88 -2.35
CA GLY A 121 9.76 -0.37 -3.46
C GLY A 121 10.79 -1.41 -3.95
N LYS A 122 10.91 -2.54 -3.23
CA LYS A 122 11.50 -3.82 -3.64
C LYS A 122 10.46 -4.92 -3.39
N ASN A 123 9.85 -5.40 -4.48
CA ASN A 123 9.15 -6.69 -4.57
C ASN A 123 7.94 -6.95 -3.63
N LEU A 124 6.78 -6.34 -3.91
CA LEU A 124 5.57 -7.14 -3.97
C LEU A 124 5.39 -7.61 -5.42
N GLN A 125 6.19 -8.58 -5.79
CA GLN A 125 5.81 -9.56 -6.80
C GLN A 125 4.78 -10.52 -6.15
N THR A 126 3.59 -10.02 -5.94
CA THR A 126 2.39 -10.85 -5.92
C THR A 126 1.51 -10.32 -7.02
N SER A 127 1.40 -11.13 -8.04
CA SER A 127 0.70 -10.92 -9.30
C SER A 127 1.39 -9.90 -10.24
N ASN A 128 1.67 -10.33 -11.47
CA ASN A 128 1.96 -9.61 -12.69
C ASN A 128 1.20 -8.26 -12.85
N GLU A 129 1.39 -7.30 -11.96
CA GLU A 129 0.85 -5.96 -12.19
C GLU A 129 1.81 -5.22 -13.11
N THR A 130 1.54 -5.33 -14.39
CA THR A 130 2.20 -4.57 -15.45
C THR A 130 2.16 -3.05 -15.17
N PHE A 131 1.27 -2.58 -14.29
CA PHE A 131 1.07 -1.17 -13.97
C PHE A 131 1.04 -0.91 -12.47
N ARG A 132 1.77 0.12 -12.03
CA ARG A 132 1.75 0.67 -10.66
C ARG A 132 1.40 2.16 -10.72
N VAL A 133 0.54 2.61 -9.82
CA VAL A 133 0.18 4.04 -9.67
C VAL A 133 0.66 4.50 -8.30
N ASP A 134 1.44 5.59 -8.24
CA ASP A 134 1.84 6.25 -7.00
C ASP A 134 1.79 7.78 -7.11
N GLU A 135 2.31 8.49 -6.10
CA GLU A 135 2.30 9.96 -6.02
C GLU A 135 3.10 10.63 -7.18
N ASN A 136 4.07 9.91 -7.73
CA ASN A 136 4.94 10.43 -8.79
C ASN A 136 4.42 10.13 -10.19
N GLY A 137 3.44 9.20 -10.32
CA GLY A 137 2.85 8.87 -11.61
C GLY A 137 2.42 7.42 -11.78
N ILE A 138 2.29 7.01 -13.02
CA ILE A 138 1.99 5.63 -13.41
C ILE A 138 3.24 5.00 -14.00
N TYR A 139 3.58 3.83 -13.49
CA TYR A 139 4.71 3.02 -13.96
C TYR A 139 4.18 1.80 -14.70
N LYS A 140 4.85 1.45 -15.80
CA LYS A 140 4.65 0.18 -16.50
C LYS A 140 5.97 -0.60 -16.45
N GLU A 141 5.92 -1.83 -15.91
CA GLU A 141 7.11 -2.70 -15.80
C GLU A 141 8.30 -2.03 -15.11
N GLY A 142 8.01 -1.13 -14.14
CA GLY A 142 9.02 -0.38 -13.38
C GLY A 142 9.45 0.95 -14.02
N GLU A 143 9.07 1.26 -15.26
CA GLU A 143 9.39 2.52 -15.95
C GLU A 143 8.26 3.54 -15.79
N LEU A 144 8.61 4.77 -15.40
CA LEU A 144 7.67 5.89 -15.27
C LEU A 144 7.14 6.29 -16.66
N LEU A 145 5.82 6.27 -16.82
CA LEU A 145 5.17 6.70 -18.05
C LEU A 145 5.15 8.23 -18.16
N SER A 146 5.61 8.76 -19.27
CA SER A 146 5.48 10.18 -19.59
C SER A 146 4.06 10.50 -20.05
N LEU A 147 3.20 10.88 -19.10
CA LEU A 147 1.78 11.16 -19.33
C LEU A 147 1.49 12.64 -19.13
N THR A 148 0.60 13.20 -19.96
CA THR A 148 -0.04 14.48 -19.67
C THR A 148 -1.04 14.30 -18.52
N ARG A 149 -1.50 15.41 -17.90
CA ARG A 149 -2.46 15.36 -16.81
C ARG A 149 -3.74 14.60 -17.20
N ALA A 150 -4.31 14.90 -18.35
CA ALA A 150 -5.52 14.22 -18.84
C ALA A 150 -5.30 12.72 -19.12
N GLU A 151 -4.14 12.34 -19.66
CA GLU A 151 -3.77 10.93 -19.86
C GLU A 151 -3.57 10.20 -18.53
N PHE A 152 -2.97 10.86 -17.55
CA PHE A 152 -2.78 10.33 -16.20
C PHE A 152 -4.11 10.08 -15.49
N GLU A 153 -5.01 11.08 -15.49
CA GLU A 153 -6.34 10.97 -14.88
C GLU A 153 -7.16 9.85 -15.55
N LEU A 154 -7.19 9.79 -16.88
CA LEU A 154 -7.91 8.77 -17.63
C LEU A 154 -7.33 7.36 -17.40
N LEU A 155 -6.01 7.20 -17.45
CA LEU A 155 -5.39 5.89 -17.23
C LEU A 155 -5.59 5.43 -15.77
N THR A 156 -5.51 6.33 -14.80
CA THR A 156 -5.81 6.04 -13.40
C THR A 156 -7.26 5.56 -13.23
N LEU A 157 -8.21 6.22 -13.89
CA LEU A 157 -9.62 5.83 -13.87
C LEU A 157 -9.81 4.42 -14.44
N LEU A 158 -9.19 4.13 -15.59
CA LEU A 158 -9.23 2.82 -16.24
C LEU A 158 -8.61 1.72 -15.36
N LEU A 159 -7.48 2.00 -14.71
CA LEU A 159 -6.80 1.07 -13.81
C LEU A 159 -7.59 0.77 -12.55
N LYS A 160 -8.31 1.75 -12.00
CA LYS A 160 -9.24 1.55 -10.86
C LYS A 160 -10.42 0.65 -11.21
N HIS A 161 -10.84 0.64 -12.46
CA HIS A 161 -12.00 -0.12 -12.96
C HIS A 161 -11.57 -1.29 -13.87
N ARG A 162 -10.44 -1.94 -13.60
CA ARG A 162 -9.95 -3.08 -14.38
C ARG A 162 -11.03 -4.15 -14.56
N GLY A 163 -11.18 -4.65 -15.78
CA GLY A 163 -12.16 -5.67 -16.14
C GLY A 163 -13.59 -5.17 -16.26
N GLN A 164 -13.88 -3.90 -15.93
CA GLN A 164 -15.19 -3.28 -16.11
C GLN A 164 -15.24 -2.45 -17.39
N ILE A 165 -16.42 -2.37 -18.00
CA ILE A 165 -16.66 -1.48 -19.13
C ILE A 165 -17.09 -0.13 -18.55
N ILE A 166 -16.37 0.94 -18.90
CA ILE A 166 -16.72 2.30 -18.52
C ILE A 166 -17.14 3.10 -19.75
N SER A 167 -18.29 3.77 -19.61
CA SER A 167 -18.87 4.55 -20.71
C SER A 167 -18.08 5.86 -20.93
N ARG A 168 -18.25 6.44 -22.13
CA ARG A 168 -17.67 7.77 -22.42
C ARG A 168 -18.21 8.85 -21.50
N ASP A 169 -19.49 8.80 -21.18
CA ASP A 169 -20.10 9.74 -20.23
C ASP A 169 -19.51 9.62 -18.82
N PHE A 170 -19.27 8.37 -18.36
CA PHE A 170 -18.62 8.16 -17.09
C PHE A 170 -17.18 8.71 -17.09
N ILE A 171 -16.43 8.50 -18.17
CA ILE A 171 -15.08 9.08 -18.32
C ILE A 171 -15.14 10.61 -18.30
N ALA A 172 -16.03 11.21 -19.10
CA ALA A 172 -16.18 12.67 -19.17
C ALA A 172 -16.50 13.31 -17.81
N ASN A 173 -17.30 12.62 -16.98
CA ASN A 173 -17.70 13.10 -15.66
C ASN A 173 -16.64 12.88 -14.56
N ASN A 174 -15.64 12.03 -14.79
CA ASN A 174 -14.64 11.66 -13.77
C ASN A 174 -13.20 12.04 -14.13
N VAL A 175 -12.97 12.64 -15.30
CA VAL A 175 -11.66 13.15 -15.73
C VAL A 175 -11.73 14.67 -15.83
N GLU A 176 -11.20 15.37 -14.83
CA GLU A 176 -11.31 16.83 -14.69
C GLU A 176 -10.68 17.60 -15.87
N SER A 177 -9.62 17.05 -16.44
CA SER A 177 -8.89 17.66 -17.55
C SER A 177 -9.60 17.53 -18.90
N ILE A 178 -10.75 16.85 -18.98
CA ILE A 178 -11.58 16.78 -20.17
C ILE A 178 -12.70 17.82 -20.03
N GLY A 179 -12.55 18.94 -20.74
CA GLY A 179 -13.57 19.99 -20.74
C GLY A 179 -14.90 19.52 -21.34
N TRP A 180 -16.01 19.96 -20.73
CA TRP A 180 -17.40 19.59 -21.05
C TRP A 180 -17.81 19.76 -22.54
N GLU A 181 -17.22 20.69 -23.28
CA GLU A 181 -17.61 21.02 -24.64
C GLU A 181 -17.00 20.15 -25.77
N SER A 182 -16.04 19.27 -25.44
CA SER A 182 -15.29 18.51 -26.47
C SER A 182 -15.17 17.00 -26.14
N SER A 183 -16.13 16.43 -25.41
CA SER A 183 -15.94 15.20 -24.66
C SER A 183 -15.66 13.91 -25.45
N GLU A 184 -16.43 13.55 -26.50
CA GLU A 184 -16.29 12.23 -27.12
C GLU A 184 -15.04 12.08 -27.99
N ARG A 185 -14.75 13.05 -28.86
CA ARG A 185 -13.55 13.02 -29.72
C ARG A 185 -12.26 13.17 -28.91
N SER A 186 -12.30 13.93 -27.81
CA SER A 186 -11.16 14.11 -26.92
C SER A 186 -10.82 12.81 -26.19
N ILE A 187 -11.81 12.03 -25.74
CA ILE A 187 -11.59 10.75 -25.07
C ILE A 187 -10.95 9.74 -26.02
N ASP A 188 -11.45 9.61 -27.24
CA ASP A 188 -10.91 8.66 -28.23
C ASP A 188 -9.45 9.02 -28.62
N VAL A 189 -9.12 10.30 -28.69
CA VAL A 189 -7.74 10.79 -28.91
C VAL A 189 -6.84 10.47 -27.71
N LEU A 190 -7.31 10.71 -26.49
CA LEU A 190 -6.56 10.38 -25.28
C LEU A 190 -6.32 8.87 -25.16
N ILE A 191 -7.33 8.05 -25.42
CA ILE A 191 -7.19 6.58 -25.47
C ILE A 191 -6.16 6.17 -26.51
N SER A 192 -6.18 6.79 -27.69
CA SER A 192 -5.19 6.50 -28.75
C SER A 192 -3.74 6.84 -28.29
N ARG A 193 -3.56 8.00 -27.64
CA ARG A 193 -2.26 8.41 -27.10
C ARG A 193 -1.77 7.52 -25.96
N ILE A 194 -2.67 7.14 -25.04
CA ILE A 194 -2.35 6.20 -23.96
C ILE A 194 -1.93 4.85 -24.55
N ARG A 195 -2.67 4.33 -25.53
CA ARG A 195 -2.32 3.07 -26.22
C ARG A 195 -0.92 3.13 -26.85
N GLN A 196 -0.54 4.25 -27.45
CA GLN A 196 0.81 4.42 -28.01
C GLN A 196 1.91 4.27 -26.95
N LYS A 197 1.62 4.59 -25.70
CA LYS A 197 2.58 4.54 -24.57
C LYS A 197 2.59 3.21 -23.84
N ILE A 198 1.47 2.48 -23.84
CA ILE A 198 1.33 1.28 -22.99
C ILE A 198 1.14 -0.02 -23.75
N GLU A 199 0.60 0.00 -24.98
CA GLU A 199 0.34 -1.22 -25.74
C GLU A 199 1.61 -1.70 -26.48
N PRO A 200 1.86 -3.02 -26.52
CA PRO A 200 2.91 -3.56 -27.38
C PRO A 200 2.66 -3.27 -28.85
N ASN A 201 1.38 -3.26 -29.26
CA ASN A 201 0.95 -2.88 -30.59
C ASN A 201 -0.33 -2.03 -30.52
N PRO A 202 -0.23 -0.70 -30.69
CA PRO A 202 -1.39 0.20 -30.59
C PRO A 202 -2.51 -0.04 -31.63
N LYS A 203 -2.17 -0.69 -32.76
CA LYS A 203 -3.16 -1.04 -33.79
C LYS A 203 -4.03 -2.25 -33.38
N TYR A 204 -3.49 -3.10 -32.53
CA TYR A 204 -4.18 -4.28 -31.98
C TYR A 204 -4.15 -4.25 -30.46
N PRO A 205 -4.89 -3.32 -29.81
CA PRO A 205 -4.78 -3.08 -28.38
C PRO A 205 -5.34 -4.26 -27.58
N THR A 206 -4.54 -4.70 -26.61
CA THR A 206 -4.88 -5.80 -25.71
C THR A 206 -5.18 -5.32 -24.30
N LEU A 207 -4.59 -4.21 -23.87
CA LEU A 207 -4.75 -3.64 -22.53
C LEU A 207 -6.01 -2.76 -22.45
N ILE A 208 -6.18 -1.82 -23.40
CA ILE A 208 -7.38 -0.98 -23.45
C ILE A 208 -8.21 -1.38 -24.66
N ARG A 209 -9.32 -2.08 -24.45
CA ARG A 209 -10.24 -2.52 -25.51
C ARG A 209 -11.39 -1.54 -25.69
N SER A 210 -11.75 -1.27 -26.95
CA SER A 210 -12.98 -0.53 -27.28
C SER A 210 -14.13 -1.53 -27.35
N ILE A 211 -15.20 -1.29 -26.59
CA ILE A 211 -16.42 -2.07 -26.62
C ILE A 211 -17.47 -1.24 -27.37
N ARG A 212 -17.82 -1.71 -28.57
CA ARG A 212 -18.69 -0.96 -29.49
C ARG A 212 -20.02 -0.57 -28.84
N GLY A 213 -20.35 0.72 -28.87
CA GLY A 213 -21.58 1.28 -28.29
C GLY A 213 -21.60 1.36 -26.75
N MET A 214 -20.57 0.86 -26.05
CA MET A 214 -20.56 0.82 -24.57
C MET A 214 -19.43 1.66 -23.95
N GLY A 215 -18.25 1.74 -24.59
CA GLY A 215 -17.13 2.50 -24.03
C GLY A 215 -15.79 1.76 -24.12
N TYR A 216 -15.02 1.82 -23.03
CA TYR A 216 -13.69 1.23 -22.94
C TYR A 216 -13.55 0.30 -21.75
N GLN A 217 -12.71 -0.71 -21.89
CA GLN A 217 -12.40 -1.68 -20.84
C GLN A 217 -10.87 -1.84 -20.76
N PHE A 218 -10.32 -1.69 -19.56
CA PHE A 218 -8.95 -2.12 -19.29
C PHE A 218 -8.97 -3.62 -18.97
N SER A 219 -8.05 -4.41 -19.57
CA SER A 219 -7.95 -5.85 -19.32
C SER A 219 -7.74 -6.16 -17.83
N LYS A 220 -8.17 -7.34 -17.40
CA LYS A 220 -8.00 -7.79 -16.01
C LYS A 220 -6.53 -7.95 -15.63
#